data_b0739d037aa9fbfefcb6b2b800058234
#
_entry.id   b0739d037aa9fbfefcb6b2b800058234
#
_cell.length_a   1.000
_cell.length_b   1.000
_cell.length_c   1.000
_cell.angle_alpha   90.00
_cell.angle_beta   90.00
_cell.angle_gamma   90.00
#
_symmetry.space_group_name_H-M   'P 1'
#
loop_
_entity.id
_entity.type
_entity.pdbx_description
1 polymer ?
#
loop_
_entity_poly.entity_id
_entity_poly.type
_entity_poly.pdbx_seq_one_letter_code
_entity_poly.pdbx_strand_id
1 'polypeptide(L)'
;MKKIIALSLTATLLSGCGLLDDIPVGKGFSAKYLCSYVFNSGFDEDQVTNHYIKDKVKPLPWIWTVDVDHEQQEVRVGDVFTDNTSVAFYTKGKGCTLLIDRTREDVEAIPFTASEPPEIRPEADGATNKEWPYGSATKSYQHSAINMAELRSAADTIFNESAYEGYDSRLNTTSVVIVHQGKLIYERYGQGADKHTPLLGWSMTKTITGMLIGKLADEGMLALDEPAPLPEWRDTERESITTRQLLNMAGGVLVNEDYTGFSDVTQMLYLESDQHRYAVSQPKVYEAGDHFEYSTAEANRLAAVIQNVLGSQQAVYDFYQQELFYPLNIRHGFIEFDAYGQMVGGAYGFMTARDWARLGLLYQQKGMWNGQQVLSREWVDFALAPSEAADNYGAQLWINTDGDRWEGLPDLRYFAGHQGQRVVLIPSHDLIIVRTGVTEDQSLQNKAISDLIKGVMAATQPADP
;
A
#
# COMPACT_ATOMS: atom_id res chain seq x y z
N MET A 1 34.62 54.21 -32.67
CA MET A 1 34.39 53.91 -31.25
C MET A 1 33.25 52.85 -31.19
N LYS A 2 33.59 51.59 -31.10
CA LYS A 2 32.66 50.49 -30.93
C LYS A 2 32.48 50.25 -29.40
N LYS A 3 31.29 50.48 -28.88
CA LYS A 3 30.92 50.13 -27.51
C LYS A 3 30.60 48.64 -27.46
N ILE A 4 31.46 47.90 -26.78
CA ILE A 4 31.23 46.50 -26.38
C ILE A 4 30.32 46.55 -25.15
N ILE A 5 29.08 46.06 -25.30
CA ILE A 5 28.17 45.82 -24.18
C ILE A 5 28.51 44.41 -23.68
N ALA A 6 29.19 44.36 -22.53
CA ALA A 6 29.36 43.12 -21.79
C ALA A 6 28.05 42.79 -21.07
N LEU A 7 27.35 41.80 -21.59
CA LEU A 7 26.20 41.18 -20.91
C LEU A 7 26.77 40.31 -19.78
N SER A 8 26.69 40.78 -18.57
CA SER A 8 26.99 39.99 -17.38
C SER A 8 25.88 38.98 -17.17
N LEU A 9 26.11 37.73 -17.56
CA LEU A 9 25.31 36.61 -17.18
C LEU A 9 25.60 36.30 -15.70
N THR A 10 24.83 36.90 -14.79
CA THR A 10 24.82 36.48 -13.38
C THR A 10 24.03 35.18 -13.34
N ALA A 11 24.75 34.05 -13.37
CA ALA A 11 24.19 32.74 -13.14
C ALA A 11 23.65 32.72 -11.70
N THR A 12 22.35 32.66 -11.57
CA THR A 12 21.65 32.27 -10.33
C THR A 12 21.85 30.75 -10.10
N LEU A 13 23.02 30.41 -9.55
CA LEU A 13 23.41 29.07 -9.11
C LEU A 13 22.93 28.79 -7.67
N LEU A 14 21.65 28.92 -7.38
CA LEU A 14 21.14 28.70 -6.01
C LEU A 14 19.86 27.82 -5.92
N SER A 15 19.50 27.11 -6.96
CA SER A 15 18.42 26.11 -6.92
C SER A 15 18.76 24.80 -7.65
N GLY A 16 20.01 24.56 -7.97
CA GLY A 16 20.42 23.40 -8.77
C GLY A 16 20.71 22.11 -7.98
N CYS A 17 20.94 22.18 -6.68
CA CYS A 17 21.31 20.99 -5.91
C CYS A 17 20.14 20.01 -5.75
N GLY A 18 18.92 20.46 -5.48
CA GLY A 18 17.76 19.57 -5.32
C GLY A 18 17.37 18.83 -6.61
N LEU A 19 17.41 19.48 -7.76
CA LEU A 19 17.01 18.87 -9.04
C LEU A 19 17.94 17.71 -9.44
N LEU A 20 19.22 17.77 -9.11
CA LEU A 20 20.18 16.69 -9.43
C LEU A 20 19.94 15.45 -8.59
N ASP A 21 19.47 15.61 -7.35
CA ASP A 21 19.11 14.49 -6.46
C ASP A 21 17.73 13.91 -6.82
N ASP A 22 16.82 14.71 -7.36
CA ASP A 22 15.48 14.30 -7.78
C ASP A 22 15.49 13.44 -9.05
N ILE A 23 16.47 13.62 -9.96
CA ILE A 23 16.53 12.86 -11.23
C ILE A 23 16.66 11.35 -11.00
N PRO A 24 17.60 10.84 -10.17
CA PRO A 24 17.70 9.41 -9.90
C PRO A 24 16.44 8.85 -9.21
N VAL A 25 15.87 9.56 -8.24
CA VAL A 25 14.60 9.21 -7.56
C VAL A 25 13.48 9.05 -8.58
N GLY A 26 13.30 10.06 -9.44
CA GLY A 26 12.25 10.05 -10.45
C GLY A 26 12.42 8.94 -11.49
N LYS A 27 13.65 8.59 -11.91
CA LYS A 27 13.90 7.44 -12.80
C LYS A 27 13.58 6.12 -12.10
N GLY A 28 14.05 5.94 -10.86
CA GLY A 28 13.77 4.75 -10.07
C GLY A 28 12.29 4.56 -9.83
N PHE A 29 11.59 5.62 -9.41
CA PHE A 29 10.13 5.63 -9.29
C PHE A 29 9.44 5.22 -10.60
N SER A 30 9.81 5.85 -11.71
CA SER A 30 9.14 5.61 -13.00
C SER A 30 9.37 4.19 -13.51
N ALA A 31 10.60 3.66 -13.42
CA ALA A 31 10.89 2.29 -13.81
C ALA A 31 10.11 1.28 -12.96
N LYS A 32 10.14 1.45 -11.64
CA LYS A 32 9.45 0.58 -10.68
C LYS A 32 7.94 0.64 -10.86
N TYR A 33 7.39 1.85 -10.93
CA TYR A 33 5.95 2.08 -11.00
C TYR A 33 5.35 1.59 -12.33
N LEU A 34 6.03 1.90 -13.45
CA LEU A 34 5.59 1.46 -14.77
C LEU A 34 5.67 -0.08 -14.89
N CYS A 35 6.76 -0.69 -14.44
CA CYS A 35 6.87 -2.16 -14.39
C CYS A 35 5.72 -2.77 -13.60
N SER A 36 5.44 -2.26 -12.40
CA SER A 36 4.41 -2.81 -11.53
C SER A 36 3.00 -2.63 -12.11
N TYR A 37 2.67 -1.48 -12.68
CA TYR A 37 1.35 -1.28 -13.27
C TYR A 37 1.14 -2.05 -14.57
N VAL A 38 2.18 -2.17 -15.42
CA VAL A 38 2.08 -2.91 -16.69
C VAL A 38 2.05 -4.41 -16.44
N PHE A 39 3.02 -4.96 -15.68
CA PHE A 39 3.17 -6.40 -15.59
C PHE A 39 2.41 -7.04 -14.43
N ASN A 40 2.15 -6.33 -13.32
CA ASN A 40 1.31 -6.85 -12.25
C ASN A 40 -0.18 -6.61 -12.51
N SER A 41 -0.52 -5.39 -12.94
CA SER A 41 -1.93 -4.95 -13.03
C SER A 41 -2.49 -5.03 -14.45
N GLY A 42 -1.63 -5.17 -15.47
CA GLY A 42 -2.05 -5.25 -16.89
C GLY A 42 -2.54 -3.92 -17.47
N PHE A 43 -2.13 -2.80 -16.89
CA PHE A 43 -2.47 -1.48 -17.43
C PHE A 43 -1.67 -1.16 -18.69
N ASP A 44 -2.26 -0.35 -19.55
CA ASP A 44 -1.60 0.16 -20.74
C ASP A 44 -0.43 1.11 -20.36
N GLU A 45 0.74 0.93 -21.01
CA GLU A 45 1.95 1.69 -20.70
C GLU A 45 1.81 3.20 -20.97
N ASP A 46 1.10 3.57 -22.03
CA ASP A 46 0.83 4.97 -22.36
C ASP A 46 -0.09 5.60 -21.33
N GLN A 47 -1.09 4.87 -20.85
CA GLN A 47 -1.96 5.31 -19.77
C GLN A 47 -1.17 5.58 -18.48
N VAL A 48 -0.34 4.62 -18.04
CA VAL A 48 0.46 4.75 -16.83
C VAL A 48 1.44 5.92 -16.96
N THR A 49 2.15 6.00 -18.08
CA THR A 49 3.12 7.07 -18.32
C THR A 49 2.47 8.44 -18.33
N ASN A 50 1.35 8.61 -19.06
CA ASN A 50 0.76 9.92 -19.28
C ASN A 50 -0.15 10.39 -18.15
N HIS A 51 -0.83 9.47 -17.45
CA HIS A 51 -1.82 9.84 -16.43
C HIS A 51 -1.33 9.65 -14.98
N TYR A 52 -0.32 8.80 -14.75
CA TYR A 52 0.12 8.48 -13.40
C TYR A 52 1.54 8.99 -13.12
N ILE A 53 2.47 8.83 -14.09
CA ILE A 53 3.87 9.20 -13.88
C ILE A 53 4.12 10.69 -14.19
N LYS A 54 3.70 11.19 -15.36
CA LYS A 54 3.98 12.57 -15.79
C LYS A 54 3.48 13.62 -14.82
N ASP A 55 2.33 13.38 -14.21
CA ASP A 55 1.77 14.32 -13.23
C ASP A 55 2.55 14.33 -11.92
N LYS A 56 3.16 13.21 -11.54
CA LYS A 56 3.95 13.05 -10.32
C LYS A 56 5.34 13.68 -10.43
N VAL A 57 6.00 13.55 -11.57
CA VAL A 57 7.43 13.84 -11.73
C VAL A 57 7.73 15.07 -12.58
N LYS A 58 6.80 16.02 -12.70
CA LYS A 58 6.99 17.31 -13.41
C LYS A 58 8.17 18.09 -12.83
N PRO A 59 9.04 18.72 -13.67
CA PRO A 59 9.07 18.75 -15.14
C PRO A 59 9.93 17.64 -15.79
N LEU A 60 10.39 16.65 -15.05
CA LEU A 60 11.39 15.65 -15.47
C LEU A 60 11.02 14.77 -16.68
N PRO A 61 9.72 14.48 -17.01
CA PRO A 61 9.39 13.60 -18.13
C PRO A 61 9.93 14.04 -19.51
N TRP A 62 10.24 15.30 -19.67
CA TRP A 62 10.76 15.87 -20.93
C TRP A 62 12.20 15.44 -21.25
N ILE A 63 12.95 14.97 -20.22
CA ILE A 63 14.35 14.58 -20.35
C ILE A 63 14.53 13.06 -20.26
N TRP A 64 13.46 12.29 -20.09
CA TRP A 64 13.54 10.85 -19.91
C TRP A 64 13.30 10.08 -21.20
N THR A 65 13.98 8.95 -21.27
CA THR A 65 13.70 7.89 -22.24
C THR A 65 13.09 6.72 -21.49
N VAL A 66 12.00 6.18 -21.99
CA VAL A 66 11.31 5.02 -21.40
C VAL A 66 11.28 3.92 -22.44
N ASP A 67 11.67 2.72 -22.04
CA ASP A 67 11.64 1.51 -22.83
C ASP A 67 10.96 0.39 -22.01
N VAL A 68 9.93 -0.23 -22.59
CA VAL A 68 9.19 -1.35 -21.98
C VAL A 68 9.37 -2.58 -22.84
N ASP A 69 10.18 -3.50 -22.35
CA ASP A 69 10.40 -4.79 -23.01
C ASP A 69 9.38 -5.83 -22.50
N HIS A 70 8.35 -6.07 -23.28
CA HIS A 70 7.30 -7.04 -22.95
C HIS A 70 7.76 -8.49 -23.04
N GLU A 71 8.82 -8.80 -23.81
CA GLU A 71 9.34 -10.16 -23.91
C GLU A 71 10.17 -10.50 -22.66
N GLN A 72 11.03 -9.57 -22.23
CA GLN A 72 11.85 -9.71 -21.03
C GLN A 72 11.09 -9.32 -19.77
N GLN A 73 9.91 -8.72 -19.90
CA GLN A 73 9.12 -8.15 -18.81
C GLN A 73 9.96 -7.16 -17.95
N GLU A 74 10.58 -6.23 -18.63
CA GLU A 74 11.52 -5.28 -18.04
C GLU A 74 11.18 -3.85 -18.48
N VAL A 75 11.40 -2.89 -17.58
CA VAL A 75 11.27 -1.45 -17.86
C VAL A 75 12.59 -0.76 -17.60
N ARG A 76 13.01 0.07 -18.57
CA ARG A 76 14.21 0.89 -18.49
C ARG A 76 13.85 2.37 -18.59
N VAL A 77 14.32 3.16 -17.64
CA VAL A 77 14.15 4.61 -17.65
C VAL A 77 15.52 5.29 -17.57
N GLY A 78 15.92 5.89 -18.67
CA GLY A 78 17.14 6.69 -18.80
C GLY A 78 16.86 8.18 -18.85
N ASP A 79 17.89 9.00 -18.95
CA ASP A 79 17.80 10.42 -19.23
C ASP A 79 18.72 10.84 -20.36
N VAL A 80 18.45 12.02 -20.96
CA VAL A 80 19.22 12.51 -22.12
C VAL A 80 20.61 13.06 -21.77
N PHE A 81 20.98 13.12 -20.48
CA PHE A 81 22.21 13.74 -20.00
C PHE A 81 23.25 12.72 -19.54
N THR A 82 22.80 11.53 -19.11
CA THR A 82 23.67 10.51 -18.56
C THR A 82 23.40 9.14 -19.20
N ASP A 83 24.39 8.26 -19.12
CA ASP A 83 24.23 6.85 -19.53
C ASP A 83 23.58 5.99 -18.43
N ASN A 84 23.22 6.60 -17.29
CA ASN A 84 22.65 5.89 -16.16
C ASN A 84 21.16 5.61 -16.38
N THR A 85 20.80 4.34 -16.33
CA THR A 85 19.43 3.85 -16.53
C THR A 85 18.94 3.14 -15.28
N SER A 86 17.73 3.49 -14.80
CA SER A 86 17.03 2.71 -13.78
C SER A 86 16.28 1.58 -14.45
N VAL A 87 16.41 0.38 -13.92
CA VAL A 87 15.83 -0.84 -14.49
C VAL A 87 14.98 -1.55 -13.45
N ALA A 88 13.76 -1.93 -13.84
CA ALA A 88 12.89 -2.78 -13.05
C ALA A 88 12.41 -3.96 -13.88
N PHE A 89 12.36 -5.16 -13.31
CA PHE A 89 11.90 -6.35 -14.02
C PHE A 89 10.88 -7.14 -13.18
N TYR A 90 9.98 -7.79 -13.88
CA TYR A 90 8.92 -8.58 -13.28
C TYR A 90 9.33 -10.04 -13.04
N THR A 91 8.93 -10.57 -11.90
CA THR A 91 9.00 -12.00 -11.58
C THR A 91 7.65 -12.49 -11.09
N LYS A 92 7.11 -13.56 -11.69
CA LYS A 92 5.84 -14.16 -11.28
C LYS A 92 5.84 -14.45 -9.77
N GLY A 93 4.83 -13.94 -9.06
CA GLY A 93 4.63 -14.12 -7.62
C GLY A 93 5.38 -13.13 -6.73
N LYS A 94 6.42 -12.47 -7.24
CA LYS A 94 7.16 -11.43 -6.51
C LYS A 94 6.86 -10.01 -7.02
N GLY A 95 6.24 -9.88 -8.20
CA GLY A 95 6.06 -8.60 -8.85
C GLY A 95 7.35 -8.02 -9.41
N CYS A 96 7.45 -6.69 -9.44
CA CYS A 96 8.58 -5.98 -10.01
C CYS A 96 9.67 -5.68 -8.98
N THR A 97 10.92 -5.96 -9.34
CA THR A 97 12.11 -5.61 -8.55
C THR A 97 12.89 -4.51 -9.26
N LEU A 98 13.25 -3.44 -8.54
CA LEU A 98 14.11 -2.36 -9.05
C LEU A 98 15.59 -2.74 -8.84
N LEU A 99 16.38 -2.65 -9.89
CA LEU A 99 17.82 -2.91 -9.86
C LEU A 99 18.58 -1.59 -9.61
N ILE A 100 19.41 -1.56 -8.57
CA ILE A 100 20.24 -0.40 -8.22
C ILE A 100 21.71 -0.76 -8.35
N ASP A 101 22.24 -1.58 -7.43
CA ASP A 101 23.63 -2.03 -7.37
C ASP A 101 23.77 -3.55 -7.58
N ARG A 102 22.70 -4.21 -8.01
CA ARG A 102 22.64 -5.63 -8.32
C ARG A 102 22.18 -5.86 -9.76
N THR A 103 22.61 -6.96 -10.34
CA THR A 103 22.15 -7.40 -11.65
C THR A 103 20.88 -8.24 -11.51
N ARG A 104 20.18 -8.46 -12.63
CA ARG A 104 19.03 -9.36 -12.69
C ARG A 104 19.43 -10.79 -12.29
N GLU A 105 20.59 -11.24 -12.73
CA GLU A 105 21.13 -12.55 -12.39
C GLU A 105 21.36 -12.72 -10.88
N ASP A 106 21.82 -11.67 -10.19
CA ASP A 106 21.99 -11.68 -8.74
C ASP A 106 20.64 -11.86 -8.01
N VAL A 107 19.59 -11.20 -8.50
CA VAL A 107 18.25 -11.31 -7.91
C VAL A 107 17.61 -12.66 -8.22
N GLU A 108 17.78 -13.17 -9.45
CA GLU A 108 17.28 -14.49 -9.86
C GLU A 108 18.03 -15.65 -9.17
N ALA A 109 19.26 -15.42 -8.71
CA ALA A 109 20.02 -16.40 -7.92
C ALA A 109 19.47 -16.59 -6.49
N ILE A 110 18.63 -15.68 -5.97
CA ILE A 110 17.94 -15.87 -4.69
C ILE A 110 16.85 -16.92 -4.87
N PRO A 111 16.91 -18.07 -4.14
CA PRO A 111 15.92 -19.14 -4.32
C PRO A 111 14.49 -18.65 -4.12
N PHE A 112 13.65 -18.85 -5.12
CA PHE A 112 12.25 -18.47 -5.07
C PHE A 112 11.40 -19.35 -6.01
N THR A 113 10.26 -19.79 -5.50
CA THR A 113 9.23 -20.49 -6.27
C THR A 113 7.87 -19.91 -5.89
N ALA A 114 7.17 -19.35 -6.86
CA ALA A 114 5.79 -18.90 -6.63
C ALA A 114 4.91 -20.11 -6.34
N SER A 115 4.21 -20.10 -5.20
CA SER A 115 3.21 -21.13 -4.91
C SER A 115 1.98 -20.93 -5.78
N GLU A 116 1.41 -22.04 -6.25
CA GLU A 116 0.08 -21.98 -6.87
C GLU A 116 -0.97 -21.98 -5.76
N PRO A 117 -2.02 -21.12 -5.87
CA PRO A 117 -3.10 -21.13 -4.89
C PRO A 117 -3.73 -22.52 -4.80
N PRO A 118 -4.11 -23.01 -3.60
CA PRO A 118 -4.78 -24.28 -3.46
C PRO A 118 -6.00 -24.37 -4.39
N GLU A 119 -6.20 -25.51 -5.05
CA GLU A 119 -7.42 -25.72 -5.81
C GLU A 119 -8.65 -25.55 -4.91
N ILE A 120 -9.67 -24.84 -5.42
CA ILE A 120 -10.97 -24.80 -4.75
C ILE A 120 -11.54 -26.22 -4.87
N ARG A 121 -11.39 -27.02 -3.80
CA ARG A 121 -12.07 -28.32 -3.78
C ARG A 121 -13.58 -28.06 -3.85
N PRO A 122 -14.31 -28.73 -4.79
CA PRO A 122 -15.76 -28.73 -4.72
C PRO A 122 -16.17 -29.23 -3.34
N GLU A 123 -17.06 -28.52 -2.66
CA GLU A 123 -17.61 -29.03 -1.41
C GLU A 123 -18.44 -30.30 -1.67
N ALA A 124 -18.65 -31.07 -0.61
CA ALA A 124 -19.36 -32.37 -0.70
C ALA A 124 -20.78 -32.26 -1.30
N ASP A 125 -21.32 -31.06 -1.37
CA ASP A 125 -22.63 -30.72 -1.97
C ASP A 125 -22.54 -30.25 -3.44
N GLY A 126 -21.35 -30.26 -4.06
CA GLY A 126 -21.15 -29.89 -5.46
C GLY A 126 -21.16 -28.39 -5.75
N ALA A 127 -21.18 -27.53 -4.74
CA ALA A 127 -21.12 -26.08 -4.92
C ALA A 127 -19.70 -25.63 -5.28
N THR A 128 -19.43 -25.49 -6.57
CA THR A 128 -18.12 -25.04 -7.11
C THR A 128 -17.88 -23.54 -6.95
N ASN A 129 -18.87 -22.74 -6.50
CA ASN A 129 -18.75 -21.30 -6.47
C ASN A 129 -19.51 -20.67 -5.30
N LYS A 130 -18.85 -20.61 -4.13
CA LYS A 130 -19.37 -19.87 -2.98
C LYS A 130 -19.54 -18.39 -3.29
N GLU A 131 -20.52 -17.76 -2.64
CA GLU A 131 -20.69 -16.32 -2.67
C GLU A 131 -19.49 -15.61 -2.02
N TRP A 132 -19.21 -14.42 -2.53
CA TRP A 132 -18.28 -13.52 -1.85
C TRP A 132 -18.77 -13.26 -0.40
N PRO A 133 -17.93 -13.26 0.62
CA PRO A 133 -16.46 -13.17 0.58
C PRO A 133 -15.73 -14.52 0.49
N TYR A 134 -16.39 -15.64 0.72
CA TYR A 134 -15.77 -16.97 0.79
C TYR A 134 -15.52 -17.60 -0.60
N GLY A 135 -16.09 -17.02 -1.63
CA GLY A 135 -15.89 -17.38 -3.03
C GLY A 135 -15.84 -16.14 -3.91
N SER A 136 -16.10 -16.29 -5.22
CA SER A 136 -16.10 -15.21 -6.21
C SER A 136 -17.49 -14.87 -6.76
N ALA A 137 -18.50 -15.69 -6.48
CA ALA A 137 -19.85 -15.45 -6.96
C ALA A 137 -20.47 -14.23 -6.28
N THR A 138 -21.17 -13.42 -7.07
CA THR A 138 -21.96 -12.28 -6.58
C THR A 138 -23.41 -12.52 -6.92
N LYS A 139 -24.29 -12.43 -5.94
CA LYS A 139 -25.74 -12.35 -6.17
C LYS A 139 -26.18 -10.90 -6.02
N SER A 140 -27.23 -10.53 -6.74
CA SER A 140 -27.83 -9.22 -6.51
C SER A 140 -28.36 -9.14 -5.06
N TYR A 141 -27.74 -8.26 -4.28
CA TYR A 141 -28.16 -8.02 -2.91
C TYR A 141 -29.29 -6.99 -2.91
N GLN A 142 -30.43 -7.38 -2.33
CA GLN A 142 -31.53 -6.47 -2.05
C GLN A 142 -31.79 -6.49 -0.55
N HIS A 143 -31.69 -5.36 0.08
CA HIS A 143 -31.98 -5.17 1.49
C HIS A 143 -32.94 -3.97 1.62
N SER A 144 -34.04 -4.12 2.33
CA SER A 144 -35.06 -3.08 2.46
C SER A 144 -34.57 -1.79 3.13
N ALA A 145 -33.52 -1.89 3.93
CA ALA A 145 -32.86 -0.75 4.58
C ALA A 145 -31.78 -0.06 3.72
N ILE A 146 -31.60 -0.46 2.44
CA ILE A 146 -30.62 0.17 1.56
C ILE A 146 -31.31 0.82 0.38
N ASN A 147 -31.15 2.12 0.24
CA ASN A 147 -31.54 2.84 -0.96
C ASN A 147 -30.45 2.64 -2.05
N MET A 148 -30.63 1.59 -2.85
CA MET A 148 -29.66 1.22 -3.90
C MET A 148 -29.47 2.29 -4.97
N ALA A 149 -30.43 3.17 -5.21
CA ALA A 149 -30.31 4.27 -6.18
C ALA A 149 -29.41 5.37 -5.62
N GLU A 150 -29.58 5.75 -4.38
CA GLU A 150 -28.71 6.71 -3.69
C GLU A 150 -27.30 6.17 -3.50
N LEU A 151 -27.16 4.89 -3.10
CA LEU A 151 -25.87 4.23 -2.97
C LEU A 151 -25.07 4.30 -4.27
N ARG A 152 -25.71 3.94 -5.40
CA ARG A 152 -25.05 4.00 -6.72
C ARG A 152 -24.68 5.42 -7.10
N SER A 153 -25.58 6.38 -6.88
CA SER A 153 -25.31 7.79 -7.19
C SER A 153 -24.11 8.31 -6.39
N ALA A 154 -24.04 8.02 -5.10
CA ALA A 154 -22.93 8.42 -4.24
C ALA A 154 -21.60 7.76 -4.69
N ALA A 155 -21.63 6.44 -4.91
CA ALA A 155 -20.44 5.69 -5.31
C ALA A 155 -19.98 6.03 -6.73
N ASP A 156 -20.89 6.38 -7.64
CA ASP A 156 -20.55 6.76 -9.02
C ASP A 156 -19.91 8.15 -9.10
N THR A 157 -20.22 9.04 -8.15
CA THR A 157 -19.69 10.41 -8.15
C THR A 157 -18.16 10.44 -8.10
N ILE A 158 -17.51 9.53 -7.37
CA ILE A 158 -16.05 9.49 -7.25
C ILE A 158 -15.32 9.04 -8.54
N PHE A 159 -16.06 8.58 -9.55
CA PHE A 159 -15.54 8.31 -10.89
C PHE A 159 -15.78 9.48 -11.87
N ASN A 160 -16.52 10.50 -11.44
CA ASN A 160 -16.87 11.64 -12.27
C ASN A 160 -15.91 12.81 -12.01
N GLU A 161 -14.91 12.99 -12.87
CA GLU A 161 -13.92 14.06 -12.76
C GLU A 161 -14.58 15.45 -12.70
N SER A 162 -15.69 15.66 -13.44
CA SER A 162 -16.38 16.96 -13.47
C SER A 162 -17.15 17.29 -12.18
N ALA A 163 -17.37 16.33 -11.30
CA ALA A 163 -17.97 16.60 -9.98
C ALA A 163 -17.00 17.32 -9.03
N TYR A 164 -15.70 17.37 -9.38
CA TYR A 164 -14.63 17.94 -8.58
C TYR A 164 -13.83 18.98 -9.37
N GLU A 165 -14.52 19.81 -10.13
CA GLU A 165 -13.91 20.94 -10.85
C GLU A 165 -13.26 21.92 -9.86
N GLY A 166 -12.11 22.48 -10.26
CA GLY A 166 -11.35 23.45 -9.46
C GLY A 166 -10.11 22.88 -8.76
N TYR A 167 -9.84 21.59 -8.93
CA TYR A 167 -8.57 20.97 -8.51
C TYR A 167 -7.66 20.76 -9.71
N ASP A 168 -6.35 21.03 -9.53
CA ASP A 168 -5.32 20.78 -10.56
C ASP A 168 -4.86 19.31 -10.60
N SER A 169 -5.74 18.39 -10.23
CA SER A 169 -5.48 16.96 -10.18
C SER A 169 -6.71 16.19 -10.60
N ARG A 170 -6.50 14.97 -11.10
CA ARG A 170 -7.56 14.05 -11.47
C ARG A 170 -7.77 13.04 -10.34
N LEU A 171 -9.00 12.54 -10.23
CA LEU A 171 -9.33 11.45 -9.30
C LEU A 171 -8.68 10.12 -9.74
N ASN A 172 -8.70 9.83 -11.04
CA ASN A 172 -8.19 8.57 -11.61
C ASN A 172 -8.65 7.36 -10.78
N THR A 173 -9.92 7.32 -10.36
CA THR A 173 -10.46 6.23 -9.53
C THR A 173 -10.48 4.93 -10.33
N THR A 174 -9.79 3.91 -9.83
CA THR A 174 -9.69 2.58 -10.45
C THR A 174 -10.72 1.59 -9.92
N SER A 175 -11.12 1.71 -8.65
CA SER A 175 -12.21 0.88 -8.12
C SER A 175 -12.92 1.50 -6.92
N VAL A 176 -14.18 1.11 -6.73
CA VAL A 176 -14.93 1.24 -5.48
C VAL A 176 -15.61 -0.09 -5.21
N VAL A 177 -15.45 -0.61 -3.98
CA VAL A 177 -16.14 -1.81 -3.50
C VAL A 177 -16.80 -1.47 -2.16
N ILE A 178 -18.08 -1.80 -2.02
CA ILE A 178 -18.85 -1.55 -0.78
C ILE A 178 -19.41 -2.88 -0.28
N VAL A 179 -19.14 -3.15 1.00
CA VAL A 179 -19.61 -4.32 1.72
C VAL A 179 -20.48 -3.88 2.89
N HIS A 180 -21.66 -4.48 3.01
CA HIS A 180 -22.57 -4.26 4.13
C HIS A 180 -22.98 -5.61 4.71
N GLN A 181 -22.89 -5.74 6.05
CA GLN A 181 -23.21 -6.99 6.76
C GLN A 181 -22.49 -8.22 6.15
N GLY A 182 -21.21 -8.05 5.83
CA GLY A 182 -20.37 -9.09 5.24
C GLY A 182 -20.72 -9.48 3.79
N LYS A 183 -21.58 -8.73 3.10
CA LYS A 183 -21.98 -8.97 1.71
C LYS A 183 -21.55 -7.85 0.79
N LEU A 184 -21.06 -8.20 -0.39
CA LEU A 184 -20.75 -7.25 -1.45
C LEU A 184 -22.06 -6.69 -2.02
N ILE A 185 -22.30 -5.38 -1.80
CA ILE A 185 -23.53 -4.70 -2.23
C ILE A 185 -23.33 -3.80 -3.44
N TYR A 186 -22.09 -3.37 -3.69
CA TYR A 186 -21.72 -2.53 -4.82
C TYR A 186 -20.27 -2.73 -5.19
N GLU A 187 -20.00 -2.71 -6.49
CA GLU A 187 -18.66 -2.59 -7.02
C GLU A 187 -18.68 -1.88 -8.37
N ARG A 188 -17.69 -1.04 -8.61
CA ARG A 188 -17.44 -0.39 -9.88
C ARG A 188 -15.94 -0.26 -10.11
N TYR A 189 -15.56 -0.38 -11.37
CA TYR A 189 -14.17 -0.30 -11.82
C TYR A 189 -14.03 0.76 -12.91
N GLY A 190 -12.89 1.39 -12.97
CA GLY A 190 -12.55 2.44 -13.93
C GLY A 190 -11.11 2.33 -14.40
N GLN A 191 -10.70 3.21 -15.31
CA GLN A 191 -9.33 3.29 -15.81
C GLN A 191 -8.78 1.95 -16.40
N GLY A 192 -9.65 1.09 -16.93
CA GLY A 192 -9.25 -0.22 -17.47
C GLY A 192 -9.14 -1.34 -16.46
N ALA A 193 -9.28 -1.05 -15.14
CA ALA A 193 -9.31 -2.09 -14.12
C ALA A 193 -10.61 -2.89 -14.13
N ASP A 194 -10.56 -4.11 -13.63
CA ASP A 194 -11.71 -4.97 -13.36
C ASP A 194 -11.59 -5.67 -11.99
N LYS A 195 -12.52 -6.57 -11.69
CA LYS A 195 -12.55 -7.32 -10.42
C LYS A 195 -11.38 -8.29 -10.22
N HIS A 196 -10.58 -8.55 -11.24
CA HIS A 196 -9.42 -9.43 -11.21
C HIS A 196 -8.09 -8.66 -11.22
N THR A 197 -8.13 -7.35 -11.49
CA THR A 197 -6.95 -6.51 -11.56
C THR A 197 -6.33 -6.32 -10.18
N PRO A 198 -5.08 -6.77 -9.93
CA PRO A 198 -4.35 -6.44 -8.72
C PRO A 198 -4.01 -4.95 -8.71
N LEU A 199 -4.37 -4.25 -7.66
CA LEU A 199 -4.21 -2.81 -7.51
C LEU A 199 -3.25 -2.51 -6.37
N LEU A 200 -2.33 -1.58 -6.60
CA LEU A 200 -1.32 -1.15 -5.64
C LEU A 200 -1.99 -0.50 -4.43
N GLY A 201 -1.69 -1.05 -3.25
CA GLY A 201 -2.23 -0.54 -1.98
C GLY A 201 -1.42 0.58 -1.36
N TRP A 202 -0.18 0.80 -1.82
CA TRP A 202 0.77 1.66 -1.13
C TRP A 202 0.83 1.33 0.37
N SER A 203 0.73 2.33 1.23
CA SER A 203 0.81 2.13 2.68
C SER A 203 -0.31 1.27 3.30
N MET A 204 -1.35 0.88 2.55
CA MET A 204 -2.26 -0.17 3.02
C MET A 204 -1.53 -1.51 3.25
N THR A 205 -0.36 -1.69 2.63
CA THR A 205 0.54 -2.84 2.86
C THR A 205 1.01 -2.93 4.31
N LYS A 206 1.18 -1.78 5.00
CA LYS A 206 1.57 -1.73 6.41
C LYS A 206 0.60 -2.54 7.30
N THR A 207 -0.69 -2.47 7.01
CA THR A 207 -1.70 -3.24 7.74
C THR A 207 -1.53 -4.75 7.53
N ILE A 208 -1.12 -5.18 6.32
CA ILE A 208 -0.80 -6.59 6.06
C ILE A 208 0.43 -7.00 6.88
N THR A 209 1.49 -6.17 6.86
CA THR A 209 2.70 -6.40 7.67
C THR A 209 2.36 -6.52 9.15
N GLY A 210 1.48 -5.66 9.66
CA GLY A 210 0.93 -5.78 11.02
C GLY A 210 0.22 -7.12 11.25
N MET A 211 -0.67 -7.54 10.34
CA MET A 211 -1.35 -8.84 10.43
C MET A 211 -0.36 -10.01 10.48
N LEU A 212 0.73 -9.97 9.71
CA LEU A 212 1.77 -11.01 9.72
C LEU A 212 2.54 -11.04 11.04
N ILE A 213 2.85 -9.88 11.61
CA ILE A 213 3.42 -9.80 12.98
C ILE A 213 2.45 -10.41 14.00
N GLY A 214 1.15 -10.13 13.86
CA GLY A 214 0.11 -10.73 14.71
C GLY A 214 0.08 -12.25 14.59
N LYS A 215 0.19 -12.79 13.39
CA LYS A 215 0.28 -14.23 13.17
C LYS A 215 1.51 -14.85 13.83
N LEU A 216 2.68 -14.24 13.69
CA LEU A 216 3.89 -14.70 14.36
C LEU A 216 3.76 -14.66 15.90
N ALA A 217 3.09 -13.65 16.43
CA ALA A 217 2.83 -13.55 17.87
C ALA A 217 1.81 -14.60 18.32
N ASP A 218 0.71 -14.80 17.61
CA ASP A 218 -0.32 -15.82 17.89
C ASP A 218 0.26 -17.24 17.89
N GLU A 219 1.26 -17.51 17.06
CA GLU A 219 1.96 -18.79 16.97
C GLU A 219 3.12 -18.92 17.99
N GLY A 220 3.35 -17.89 18.81
CA GLY A 220 4.43 -17.88 19.80
C GLY A 220 5.84 -17.80 19.22
N MET A 221 5.96 -17.41 17.94
CA MET A 221 7.24 -17.24 17.24
C MET A 221 7.87 -15.87 17.52
N LEU A 222 7.09 -14.90 18.01
CA LEU A 222 7.52 -13.52 18.28
C LEU A 222 6.86 -12.99 19.54
N ALA A 223 7.66 -12.43 20.45
CA ALA A 223 7.17 -11.69 21.63
C ALA A 223 7.17 -10.19 21.32
N LEU A 224 6.01 -9.53 21.44
CA LEU A 224 5.87 -8.12 21.05
C LEU A 224 6.60 -7.16 21.99
N ASP A 225 6.72 -7.50 23.27
CA ASP A 225 7.26 -6.65 24.34
C ASP A 225 8.76 -6.90 24.61
N GLU A 226 9.34 -7.90 23.95
CA GLU A 226 10.78 -8.12 23.96
C GLU A 226 11.47 -7.26 22.87
N PRO A 227 12.79 -7.01 22.97
CA PRO A 227 13.57 -6.36 21.93
C PRO A 227 13.30 -6.96 20.55
N ALA A 228 13.07 -6.10 19.56
CA ALA A 228 12.83 -6.55 18.20
C ALA A 228 14.00 -7.41 17.70
N PRO A 229 13.76 -8.58 17.08
CA PRO A 229 14.81 -9.47 16.63
C PRO A 229 15.53 -8.93 15.39
N LEU A 230 16.18 -7.78 15.54
CA LEU A 230 17.00 -7.09 14.52
C LEU A 230 18.48 -7.20 14.94
N PRO A 231 19.24 -8.11 14.34
CA PRO A 231 20.65 -8.32 14.70
C PRO A 231 21.53 -7.07 14.59
N GLU A 232 21.18 -6.15 13.67
CA GLU A 232 21.87 -4.89 13.44
C GLU A 232 21.74 -3.91 14.62
N TRP A 233 20.77 -4.11 15.50
CA TRP A 233 20.53 -3.26 16.65
C TRP A 233 21.25 -3.72 17.92
N ARG A 234 21.81 -4.94 17.89
CA ARG A 234 22.54 -5.49 19.03
C ARG A 234 23.73 -4.61 19.40
N ASP A 235 23.92 -4.37 20.68
CA ASP A 235 24.96 -3.50 21.22
C ASP A 235 24.90 -2.03 20.73
N THR A 236 23.70 -1.57 20.29
CA THR A 236 23.45 -0.18 19.90
C THR A 236 22.38 0.47 20.78
N GLU A 237 22.21 1.78 20.67
CA GLU A 237 21.13 2.54 21.33
C GLU A 237 19.71 2.09 20.96
N ARG A 238 19.57 1.29 19.88
CA ARG A 238 18.29 0.75 19.37
C ARG A 238 17.98 -0.64 19.91
N GLU A 239 18.88 -1.29 20.64
CA GLU A 239 18.75 -2.68 21.08
C GLU A 239 17.47 -2.94 21.89
N SER A 240 17.03 -1.96 22.68
CA SER A 240 15.86 -2.09 23.54
C SER A 240 14.51 -1.80 22.84
N ILE A 241 14.53 -1.38 21.59
CA ILE A 241 13.29 -1.08 20.84
C ILE A 241 12.51 -2.38 20.64
N THR A 242 11.23 -2.38 21.07
CA THR A 242 10.37 -3.56 20.96
C THR A 242 9.57 -3.60 19.66
N THR A 243 9.13 -4.79 19.27
CA THR A 243 8.24 -4.94 18.10
C THR A 243 6.92 -4.19 18.29
N ARG A 244 6.39 -4.11 19.53
CA ARG A 244 5.20 -3.30 19.86
C ARG A 244 5.40 -1.82 19.53
N GLN A 245 6.55 -1.26 19.89
CA GLN A 245 6.85 0.15 19.61
C GLN A 245 6.93 0.41 18.09
N LEU A 246 7.53 -0.51 17.32
CA LEU A 246 7.53 -0.45 15.86
C LEU A 246 6.12 -0.53 15.25
N LEU A 247 5.26 -1.43 15.77
CA LEU A 247 3.86 -1.54 15.34
C LEU A 247 3.09 -0.23 15.51
N ASN A 248 3.38 0.48 16.57
CA ASN A 248 2.73 1.75 16.94
C ASN A 248 3.38 2.98 16.30
N MET A 249 4.35 2.81 15.39
CA MET A 249 5.10 3.92 14.78
C MET A 249 5.81 4.79 15.85
N ALA A 250 6.36 4.16 16.86
CA ALA A 250 6.99 4.79 18.01
C ALA A 250 8.38 4.22 18.33
N GLY A 251 9.10 3.72 17.33
CA GLY A 251 10.47 3.22 17.50
C GLY A 251 11.52 4.30 17.78
N GLY A 252 11.17 5.57 17.63
CA GLY A 252 12.07 6.71 17.90
C GLY A 252 13.13 6.94 16.82
N VAL A 253 13.01 6.29 15.66
CA VAL A 253 13.96 6.37 14.54
C VAL A 253 13.36 7.24 13.42
N LEU A 254 13.91 8.44 13.26
CA LEU A 254 13.38 9.45 12.33
C LEU A 254 13.68 9.08 10.87
N VAL A 255 12.68 9.26 10.03
CA VAL A 255 12.78 9.15 8.57
C VAL A 255 11.87 10.20 7.93
N ASN A 256 12.40 11.01 7.02
CA ASN A 256 11.60 11.97 6.27
C ASN A 256 10.68 11.24 5.27
N GLU A 257 9.38 11.29 5.51
CA GLU A 257 8.33 10.62 4.72
C GLU A 257 7.77 11.52 3.58
N ASP A 258 8.55 12.48 3.07
CA ASP A 258 8.14 13.34 1.96
C ASP A 258 8.33 12.62 0.61
N TYR A 259 7.24 12.50 -0.17
CA TYR A 259 7.23 11.86 -1.48
C TYR A 259 7.40 12.85 -2.65
N THR A 260 7.66 14.13 -2.40
CA THR A 260 7.68 15.16 -3.45
C THR A 260 9.02 15.31 -4.19
N GLY A 261 10.08 14.68 -3.69
CA GLY A 261 11.43 14.74 -4.26
C GLY A 261 12.37 13.79 -3.55
N PHE A 262 13.65 14.15 -3.48
CA PHE A 262 14.64 13.39 -2.71
C PHE A 262 14.38 13.54 -1.20
N SER A 263 14.19 12.41 -0.54
CA SER A 263 13.97 12.30 0.90
C SER A 263 14.41 10.91 1.37
N ASP A 264 14.36 10.64 2.68
CA ASP A 264 14.73 9.32 3.20
C ASP A 264 13.83 8.22 2.65
N VAL A 265 12.51 8.44 2.57
CA VAL A 265 11.58 7.44 2.05
C VAL A 265 11.77 7.20 0.56
N THR A 266 11.99 8.25 -0.24
CA THR A 266 12.20 8.08 -1.70
C THR A 266 13.59 7.52 -2.01
N GLN A 267 14.61 7.86 -1.22
CA GLN A 267 15.90 7.19 -1.28
C GLN A 267 15.73 5.69 -0.99
N MET A 268 15.11 5.31 0.12
CA MET A 268 14.90 3.91 0.48
C MET A 268 14.16 3.13 -0.62
N LEU A 269 13.07 3.69 -1.17
CA LEU A 269 12.22 2.99 -2.13
C LEU A 269 12.81 2.91 -3.55
N TYR A 270 13.64 3.89 -3.95
CA TYR A 270 14.05 4.05 -5.36
C TYR A 270 15.55 4.10 -5.60
N LEU A 271 16.37 4.22 -4.55
CA LEU A 271 17.82 4.31 -4.67
C LEU A 271 18.59 3.28 -3.83
N GLU A 272 17.88 2.46 -3.04
CA GLU A 272 18.47 1.43 -2.20
C GLU A 272 18.03 0.04 -2.67
N SER A 273 19.00 -0.86 -2.85
CA SER A 273 18.72 -2.26 -3.21
C SER A 273 18.24 -3.08 -2.03
N ASP A 274 18.73 -2.75 -0.81
CA ASP A 274 18.41 -3.40 0.45
C ASP A 274 17.65 -2.41 1.35
N GLN A 275 16.34 -2.39 1.20
CA GLN A 275 15.47 -1.46 1.91
C GLN A 275 15.40 -1.74 3.41
N HIS A 276 15.53 -3.02 3.82
CA HIS A 276 15.59 -3.36 5.24
C HIS A 276 16.85 -2.82 5.89
N ARG A 277 18.01 -3.04 5.26
CA ARG A 277 19.28 -2.50 5.75
C ARG A 277 19.24 -0.97 5.89
N TYR A 278 18.68 -0.28 4.89
CA TYR A 278 18.49 1.16 4.97
C TYR A 278 17.61 1.54 6.16
N ALA A 279 16.44 0.91 6.29
CA ALA A 279 15.48 1.20 7.35
C ALA A 279 16.06 0.98 8.76
N VAL A 280 16.78 -0.14 8.99
CA VAL A 280 17.35 -0.45 10.31
C VAL A 280 18.59 0.37 10.66
N SER A 281 19.28 0.95 9.66
CA SER A 281 20.50 1.76 9.86
C SER A 281 20.23 3.20 10.28
N GLN A 282 19.00 3.70 10.13
CA GLN A 282 18.67 5.09 10.43
C GLN A 282 18.88 5.42 11.93
N PRO A 283 19.26 6.67 12.26
CA PRO A 283 19.59 7.04 13.63
C PRO A 283 18.35 7.10 14.52
N LYS A 284 18.49 6.68 15.78
CA LYS A 284 17.52 6.93 16.83
C LYS A 284 17.62 8.40 17.25
N VAL A 285 16.48 9.11 17.29
CA VAL A 285 16.42 10.54 17.67
C VAL A 285 15.48 10.82 18.83
N TYR A 286 14.57 9.89 19.14
CA TYR A 286 13.64 9.95 20.27
C TYR A 286 13.74 8.69 21.13
N GLU A 287 13.31 8.75 22.37
CA GLU A 287 13.11 7.54 23.14
C GLU A 287 11.95 6.72 22.55
N ALA A 288 12.15 5.41 22.46
CA ALA A 288 11.16 4.53 21.90
C ALA A 288 9.90 4.48 22.79
N GLY A 289 8.74 4.68 22.19
CA GLY A 289 7.45 4.79 22.87
C GLY A 289 6.97 6.23 23.11
N ASP A 290 7.87 7.20 23.15
CA ASP A 290 7.53 8.58 23.53
C ASP A 290 6.99 9.43 22.39
N HIS A 291 7.33 9.09 21.15
CA HIS A 291 7.00 9.91 19.99
C HIS A 291 6.43 9.07 18.84
N PHE A 292 5.25 9.47 18.37
CA PHE A 292 4.65 8.90 17.17
C PHE A 292 5.23 9.56 15.92
N GLU A 293 5.82 8.76 15.04
CA GLU A 293 6.32 9.22 13.75
C GLU A 293 5.93 8.22 12.64
N TYR A 294 4.92 8.58 11.85
CA TYR A 294 4.48 7.72 10.75
C TYR A 294 5.57 7.57 9.69
N SER A 295 5.98 6.34 9.41
CA SER A 295 7.09 6.08 8.51
C SER A 295 6.95 4.76 7.75
N THR A 296 7.26 4.79 6.45
CA THR A 296 7.39 3.59 5.62
C THR A 296 8.59 2.74 6.05
N ALA A 297 9.66 3.39 6.52
CA ALA A 297 10.82 2.67 7.04
C ALA A 297 10.49 1.89 8.32
N GLU A 298 9.59 2.38 9.19
CA GLU A 298 9.14 1.64 10.37
C GLU A 298 8.45 0.33 9.98
N ALA A 299 7.60 0.35 8.97
CA ALA A 299 6.97 -0.87 8.44
C ALA A 299 7.98 -1.80 7.76
N ASN A 300 9.03 -1.28 7.12
CA ASN A 300 10.11 -2.10 6.59
C ASN A 300 10.99 -2.70 7.69
N ARG A 301 11.12 -2.06 8.87
CA ARG A 301 11.72 -2.68 10.08
C ARG A 301 10.88 -3.85 10.57
N LEU A 302 9.55 -3.72 10.59
CA LEU A 302 8.66 -4.85 10.89
C LEU A 302 8.79 -5.97 9.86
N ALA A 303 8.95 -5.65 8.58
CA ALA A 303 9.21 -6.65 7.56
C ALA A 303 10.59 -7.33 7.76
N ALA A 304 11.61 -6.59 8.24
CA ALA A 304 12.89 -7.17 8.64
C ALA A 304 12.74 -8.10 9.86
N VAL A 305 11.91 -7.75 10.84
CA VAL A 305 11.55 -8.65 11.95
C VAL A 305 10.95 -9.95 11.41
N ILE A 306 9.96 -9.88 10.50
CA ILE A 306 9.35 -11.06 9.87
C ILE A 306 10.42 -11.90 9.16
N GLN A 307 11.28 -11.27 8.36
CA GLN A 307 12.35 -11.94 7.62
C GLN A 307 13.34 -12.65 8.57
N ASN A 308 13.74 -12.00 9.66
CA ASN A 308 14.68 -12.59 10.63
C ASN A 308 14.05 -13.75 11.40
N VAL A 309 12.76 -13.71 11.72
CA VAL A 309 12.04 -14.82 12.37
C VAL A 309 11.89 -16.01 11.43
N LEU A 310 11.55 -15.78 10.16
CA LEU A 310 11.28 -16.84 9.18
C LEU A 310 12.53 -17.30 8.42
N GLY A 311 13.57 -16.50 8.32
CA GLY A 311 14.91 -16.86 7.86
C GLY A 311 15.17 -16.75 6.36
N SER A 312 14.16 -16.66 5.49
CA SER A 312 14.38 -16.56 4.04
C SER A 312 13.24 -15.87 3.28
N GLN A 313 13.54 -15.34 2.10
CA GLN A 313 12.52 -14.79 1.18
C GLN A 313 11.40 -15.79 0.89
N GLN A 314 11.73 -17.05 0.60
CA GLN A 314 10.73 -18.08 0.32
C GLN A 314 9.84 -18.34 1.55
N ALA A 315 10.41 -18.40 2.75
CA ALA A 315 9.64 -18.63 3.95
C ALA A 315 8.68 -17.46 4.27
N VAL A 316 9.10 -16.20 4.02
CA VAL A 316 8.23 -15.03 4.15
C VAL A 316 7.09 -15.09 3.14
N TYR A 317 7.41 -15.41 1.87
CA TYR A 317 6.41 -15.55 0.82
C TYR A 317 5.39 -16.65 1.16
N ASP A 318 5.88 -17.84 1.53
CA ASP A 318 5.01 -18.97 1.87
C ASP A 318 4.15 -18.66 3.09
N PHE A 319 4.70 -17.99 4.11
CA PHE A 319 4.00 -17.62 5.32
C PHE A 319 2.81 -16.70 5.03
N TYR A 320 3.00 -15.57 4.34
CA TYR A 320 1.87 -14.68 4.08
C TYR A 320 0.84 -15.31 3.13
N GLN A 321 1.26 -16.15 2.19
CA GLN A 321 0.32 -16.87 1.33
C GLN A 321 -0.50 -17.90 2.10
N GLN A 322 0.14 -18.73 2.91
CA GLN A 322 -0.50 -19.87 3.56
C GLN A 322 -1.27 -19.47 4.82
N GLU A 323 -0.74 -18.53 5.60
CA GLU A 323 -1.30 -18.16 6.90
C GLU A 323 -2.29 -17.00 6.84
N LEU A 324 -2.25 -16.18 5.77
CA LEU A 324 -3.16 -15.05 5.63
C LEU A 324 -3.96 -15.07 4.33
N PHE A 325 -3.31 -15.13 3.16
CA PHE A 325 -4.01 -14.90 1.90
C PHE A 325 -4.89 -16.07 1.48
N TYR A 326 -4.39 -17.27 1.46
CA TYR A 326 -5.18 -18.44 1.06
C TYR A 326 -6.35 -18.74 1.98
N PRO A 327 -6.24 -18.66 3.32
CA PRO A 327 -7.39 -18.76 4.21
C PRO A 327 -8.50 -17.77 3.88
N LEU A 328 -8.14 -16.55 3.47
CA LEU A 328 -9.08 -15.50 3.07
C LEU A 328 -9.57 -15.61 1.62
N ASN A 329 -9.16 -16.66 0.89
CA ASN A 329 -9.42 -16.80 -0.55
C ASN A 329 -8.84 -15.65 -1.40
N ILE A 330 -7.75 -15.02 -0.94
CA ILE A 330 -6.93 -14.06 -1.69
C ILE A 330 -5.94 -14.89 -2.53
N ARG A 331 -6.15 -14.94 -3.86
CA ARG A 331 -5.43 -15.87 -4.75
C ARG A 331 -4.40 -15.18 -5.63
N HIS A 332 -4.55 -13.88 -5.83
CA HIS A 332 -3.72 -13.09 -6.72
C HIS A 332 -3.05 -11.93 -5.97
N GLY A 333 -3.14 -11.95 -4.63
CA GLY A 333 -2.44 -10.98 -3.78
C GLY A 333 -0.97 -11.35 -3.61
N PHE A 334 -0.10 -10.34 -3.62
CA PHE A 334 1.31 -10.48 -3.32
C PHE A 334 1.88 -9.16 -2.79
N ILE A 335 3.06 -9.25 -2.18
CA ILE A 335 3.86 -8.11 -1.78
C ILE A 335 5.18 -8.20 -2.55
N GLU A 336 5.62 -7.09 -3.15
CA GLU A 336 6.86 -7.07 -3.91
C GLU A 336 8.08 -7.11 -2.98
N PHE A 337 9.19 -7.58 -3.55
CA PHE A 337 10.46 -7.72 -2.86
C PHE A 337 11.50 -6.80 -3.49
N ASP A 338 12.45 -6.34 -2.68
CA ASP A 338 13.60 -5.59 -3.15
C ASP A 338 14.67 -6.51 -3.78
N ALA A 339 15.79 -5.93 -4.24
CA ALA A 339 16.83 -6.68 -4.94
C ALA A 339 17.66 -7.61 -4.02
N TYR A 340 17.53 -7.50 -2.71
CA TYR A 340 18.10 -8.42 -1.72
C TYR A 340 17.12 -9.51 -1.26
N GLY A 341 15.91 -9.54 -1.84
CA GLY A 341 14.89 -10.51 -1.48
C GLY A 341 14.20 -10.19 -0.17
N GLN A 342 14.16 -8.91 0.19
CA GLN A 342 13.45 -8.43 1.37
C GLN A 342 12.05 -7.99 1.00
N MET A 343 11.05 -8.39 1.77
CA MET A 343 9.65 -7.97 1.56
C MET A 343 9.51 -6.46 1.80
N VAL A 344 8.98 -5.72 0.82
CA VAL A 344 8.72 -4.29 0.99
C VAL A 344 7.40 -4.09 1.73
N GLY A 345 7.44 -4.31 3.05
CA GLY A 345 6.26 -4.35 3.92
C GLY A 345 5.55 -3.02 4.13
N GLY A 346 6.18 -1.91 3.71
CA GLY A 346 5.64 -0.56 3.89
C GLY A 346 4.84 -0.01 2.71
N ALA A 347 4.94 -0.59 1.48
CA ALA A 347 4.46 0.10 0.29
C ALA A 347 3.87 -0.76 -0.84
N TYR A 348 4.39 -1.94 -1.14
CA TYR A 348 4.16 -2.59 -2.44
C TYR A 348 3.32 -3.86 -2.37
N GLY A 349 2.21 -3.83 -1.61
CA GLY A 349 1.16 -4.85 -1.67
C GLY A 349 0.21 -4.63 -2.85
N PHE A 350 -0.02 -5.67 -3.63
CA PHE A 350 -0.94 -5.68 -4.75
C PHE A 350 -2.06 -6.69 -4.50
N MET A 351 -3.31 -6.25 -4.60
CA MET A 351 -4.50 -7.08 -4.45
C MET A 351 -5.66 -6.54 -5.26
N THR A 352 -6.62 -7.40 -5.58
CA THR A 352 -7.88 -6.91 -6.14
C THR A 352 -8.64 -6.07 -5.11
N ALA A 353 -9.51 -5.16 -5.57
CA ALA A 353 -10.32 -4.37 -4.65
C ALA A 353 -11.19 -5.24 -3.73
N ARG A 354 -11.65 -6.39 -4.23
CA ARG A 354 -12.38 -7.38 -3.44
C ARG A 354 -11.51 -8.05 -2.36
N ASP A 355 -10.22 -8.22 -2.62
CA ASP A 355 -9.27 -8.79 -1.65
C ASP A 355 -8.91 -7.77 -0.57
N TRP A 356 -8.73 -6.51 -0.92
CA TRP A 356 -8.61 -5.43 0.05
C TRP A 356 -9.83 -5.37 0.98
N ALA A 357 -11.05 -5.58 0.43
CA ALA A 357 -12.26 -5.66 1.25
C ALA A 357 -12.28 -6.87 2.19
N ARG A 358 -11.71 -8.03 1.78
CA ARG A 358 -11.57 -9.22 2.64
C ARG A 358 -10.71 -8.96 3.87
N LEU A 359 -9.59 -8.23 3.70
CA LEU A 359 -8.74 -7.83 4.83
C LEU A 359 -9.49 -6.92 5.82
N GLY A 360 -10.24 -5.95 5.31
CA GLY A 360 -11.12 -5.13 6.16
C GLY A 360 -12.17 -5.95 6.90
N LEU A 361 -12.79 -6.89 6.19
CA LEU A 361 -13.80 -7.77 6.77
C LEU A 361 -13.23 -8.70 7.85
N LEU A 362 -11.99 -9.18 7.69
CA LEU A 362 -11.31 -9.98 8.70
C LEU A 362 -11.20 -9.21 10.04
N TYR A 363 -10.79 -7.95 10.00
CA TYR A 363 -10.76 -7.10 11.20
C TYR A 363 -12.16 -6.85 11.77
N GLN A 364 -13.15 -6.56 10.93
CA GLN A 364 -14.52 -6.34 11.37
C GLN A 364 -15.13 -7.59 12.03
N GLN A 365 -14.76 -8.78 11.56
CA GLN A 365 -15.15 -10.09 12.11
C GLN A 365 -14.25 -10.55 13.27
N LYS A 366 -13.46 -9.66 13.86
CA LYS A 366 -12.59 -9.96 15.00
C LYS A 366 -11.65 -11.14 14.74
N GLY A 367 -11.09 -11.19 13.53
CA GLY A 367 -10.14 -12.21 13.10
C GLY A 367 -10.74 -13.55 12.72
N MET A 368 -12.07 -13.70 12.83
CA MET A 368 -12.79 -14.91 12.41
C MET A 368 -13.01 -14.91 10.90
N TRP A 369 -12.80 -16.07 10.26
CA TRP A 369 -13.05 -16.23 8.84
C TRP A 369 -13.60 -17.62 8.54
N ASN A 370 -14.79 -17.71 7.96
CA ASN A 370 -15.45 -18.98 7.62
C ASN A 370 -15.44 -20.02 8.77
N GLY A 371 -15.66 -19.54 10.01
CA GLY A 371 -15.66 -20.38 11.22
C GLY A 371 -14.29 -20.73 11.79
N GLN A 372 -13.21 -20.21 11.23
CA GLN A 372 -11.83 -20.40 11.72
C GLN A 372 -11.25 -19.07 12.22
N GLN A 373 -10.46 -19.11 13.27
CA GLN A 373 -9.71 -17.95 13.78
C GLN A 373 -8.42 -17.82 12.95
N VAL A 374 -8.36 -16.81 12.07
CA VAL A 374 -7.17 -16.52 11.25
C VAL A 374 -6.20 -15.61 12.01
N LEU A 375 -6.71 -14.59 12.70
CA LEU A 375 -5.98 -13.74 13.65
C LEU A 375 -6.66 -13.85 15.00
N SER A 376 -5.91 -13.89 16.10
CA SER A 376 -6.53 -13.93 17.42
C SER A 376 -7.40 -12.69 17.68
N ARG A 377 -8.38 -12.84 18.53
CA ARG A 377 -9.22 -11.72 18.96
C ARG A 377 -8.38 -10.68 19.70
N GLU A 378 -7.45 -11.15 20.51
CA GLU A 378 -6.51 -10.34 21.28
C GLU A 378 -5.66 -9.46 20.35
N TRP A 379 -5.16 -10.04 19.26
CA TRP A 379 -4.45 -9.27 18.23
C TRP A 379 -5.34 -8.21 17.59
N VAL A 380 -6.54 -8.58 17.16
CA VAL A 380 -7.45 -7.63 16.49
C VAL A 380 -7.86 -6.51 17.43
N ASP A 381 -8.18 -6.80 18.68
CA ASP A 381 -8.54 -5.78 19.66
C ASP A 381 -7.34 -4.85 19.94
N PHE A 382 -6.11 -5.37 20.03
CA PHE A 382 -4.89 -4.57 20.12
C PHE A 382 -4.67 -3.70 18.89
N ALA A 383 -4.79 -4.26 17.68
CA ALA A 383 -4.52 -3.53 16.45
C ALA A 383 -5.51 -2.37 16.19
N LEU A 384 -6.76 -2.54 16.61
CA LEU A 384 -7.83 -1.54 16.44
C LEU A 384 -7.91 -0.51 17.58
N ALA A 385 -7.15 -0.71 18.66
CA ALA A 385 -7.08 0.23 19.78
C ALA A 385 -6.07 1.35 19.53
N PRO A 386 -6.30 2.56 20.07
CA PRO A 386 -5.29 3.62 20.10
C PRO A 386 -4.00 3.15 20.75
N SER A 387 -2.85 3.57 20.22
CA SER A 387 -1.56 3.33 20.81
C SER A 387 -1.27 4.32 21.96
N GLU A 388 -0.29 4.01 22.81
CA GLU A 388 0.15 4.94 23.86
C GLU A 388 0.77 6.23 23.26
N ALA A 389 1.41 6.12 22.09
CA ALA A 389 2.08 7.23 21.42
C ALA A 389 1.14 8.10 20.56
N ALA A 390 -0.04 7.57 20.16
CA ALA A 390 -1.01 8.29 19.33
C ALA A 390 -2.42 7.73 19.48
N ASP A 391 -3.39 8.58 19.73
CA ASP A 391 -4.80 8.20 19.85
C ASP A 391 -5.48 7.93 18.49
N ASN A 392 -4.91 8.44 17.41
CA ASN A 392 -5.39 8.27 16.03
C ASN A 392 -4.69 7.14 15.25
N TYR A 393 -3.86 6.30 15.90
CA TYR A 393 -3.13 5.21 15.26
C TYR A 393 -3.06 3.97 16.18
N GLY A 394 -3.32 2.81 15.61
CA GLY A 394 -3.18 1.52 16.27
C GLY A 394 -1.95 0.76 15.78
N ALA A 395 -2.04 -0.59 15.68
CA ALA A 395 -0.97 -1.38 15.12
C ALA A 395 -1.05 -1.42 13.57
N GLN A 396 -0.34 -0.50 12.92
CA GLN A 396 -0.23 -0.38 11.45
C GLN A 396 -1.56 -0.04 10.74
N LEU A 397 -2.46 0.69 11.40
CA LEU A 397 -3.69 1.23 10.81
C LEU A 397 -4.14 2.51 11.52
N TRP A 398 -4.92 3.30 10.81
CA TRP A 398 -5.43 4.58 11.28
C TRP A 398 -6.76 4.46 12.01
N ILE A 399 -6.96 5.32 13.00
CA ILE A 399 -8.15 5.44 13.83
C ILE A 399 -8.74 6.84 13.65
N ASN A 400 -10.03 6.92 13.42
CA ASN A 400 -10.74 8.20 13.41
C ASN A 400 -11.20 8.53 14.82
N THR A 401 -10.34 9.15 15.62
CA THR A 401 -10.70 9.63 16.96
C THR A 401 -11.38 10.98 16.87
N ASP A 402 -12.32 11.24 17.77
CA ASP A 402 -13.07 12.50 17.95
C ASP A 402 -13.74 13.08 16.68
N GLY A 403 -13.79 12.31 15.60
CA GLY A 403 -14.41 12.73 14.35
C GLY A 403 -13.64 13.77 13.56
N ASP A 404 -12.35 13.94 13.82
CA ASP A 404 -11.49 14.95 13.17
C ASP A 404 -11.60 14.95 11.65
N ARG A 405 -11.61 13.78 11.03
CA ARG A 405 -11.74 13.65 9.58
C ARG A 405 -13.16 13.32 9.14
N TRP A 406 -13.86 12.44 9.90
CA TRP A 406 -15.23 12.03 9.63
C TRP A 406 -16.05 12.15 10.91
N GLU A 407 -16.67 13.33 11.08
CA GLU A 407 -17.50 13.68 12.24
C GLU A 407 -18.63 12.66 12.46
N GLY A 408 -18.84 12.27 13.71
CA GLY A 408 -19.88 11.32 14.09
C GLY A 408 -19.53 9.84 13.86
N LEU A 409 -18.32 9.50 13.46
CA LEU A 409 -17.85 8.13 13.22
C LEU A 409 -16.62 7.79 14.08
N PRO A 410 -16.70 7.80 15.42
CA PRO A 410 -15.55 7.58 16.31
C PRO A 410 -15.02 6.14 16.25
N ASP A 411 -15.83 5.18 15.81
CA ASP A 411 -15.44 3.78 15.64
C ASP A 411 -14.84 3.46 14.26
N LEU A 412 -14.75 4.47 13.35
CA LEU A 412 -14.17 4.28 12.04
C LEU A 412 -12.67 3.98 12.15
N ARG A 413 -12.25 2.95 11.46
CA ARG A 413 -10.85 2.52 11.29
C ARG A 413 -10.55 2.45 9.81
N TYR A 414 -9.29 2.69 9.41
CA TYR A 414 -8.98 2.65 7.98
C TYR A 414 -7.52 2.31 7.68
N PHE A 415 -7.34 1.58 6.59
CA PHE A 415 -6.05 1.46 5.91
C PHE A 415 -5.92 2.64 4.97
N ALA A 416 -4.76 3.28 4.96
CA ALA A 416 -4.50 4.44 4.11
C ALA A 416 -3.26 4.19 3.26
N GLY A 417 -3.37 4.44 1.97
CA GLY A 417 -2.26 4.43 1.03
C GLY A 417 -2.13 5.75 0.28
N HIS A 418 -0.92 6.02 -0.20
CA HIS A 418 -0.61 7.15 -1.05
C HIS A 418 -1.57 7.23 -2.25
N GLN A 419 -1.80 8.40 -2.80
CA GLN A 419 -2.71 8.62 -3.93
C GLN A 419 -4.18 8.26 -3.67
N GLY A 420 -4.59 8.18 -2.40
CA GLY A 420 -5.99 7.99 -2.01
C GLY A 420 -6.46 6.54 -1.96
N GLN A 421 -5.55 5.56 -1.80
CA GLN A 421 -5.94 4.18 -1.51
C GLN A 421 -6.59 4.13 -0.13
N ARG A 422 -7.77 3.52 0.00
CA ARG A 422 -8.49 3.39 1.29
C ARG A 422 -9.22 2.06 1.40
N VAL A 423 -9.13 1.48 2.59
CA VAL A 423 -10.10 0.50 3.11
C VAL A 423 -10.67 1.09 4.39
N VAL A 424 -11.92 1.47 4.38
CA VAL A 424 -12.61 2.10 5.51
C VAL A 424 -13.53 1.09 6.17
N LEU A 425 -13.42 0.93 7.48
CA LEU A 425 -14.24 0.07 8.32
C LEU A 425 -15.11 0.96 9.21
N ILE A 426 -16.42 0.76 9.20
CA ILE A 426 -17.38 1.44 10.08
C ILE A 426 -18.19 0.37 10.81
N PRO A 427 -17.67 -0.17 11.94
CA PRO A 427 -18.28 -1.29 12.64
C PRO A 427 -19.72 -1.03 13.09
N SER A 428 -20.03 0.16 13.57
CA SER A 428 -21.39 0.55 13.99
C SER A 428 -22.45 0.46 12.88
N HIS A 429 -22.03 0.43 11.60
CA HIS A 429 -22.88 0.34 10.43
C HIS A 429 -22.65 -0.95 9.61
N ASP A 430 -21.85 -1.87 10.12
CA ASP A 430 -21.48 -3.09 9.39
C ASP A 430 -20.97 -2.80 7.95
N LEU A 431 -20.27 -1.69 7.76
CA LEU A 431 -19.80 -1.21 6.46
C LEU A 431 -18.30 -1.36 6.29
N ILE A 432 -17.92 -1.76 5.07
CA ILE A 432 -16.56 -1.63 4.54
C ILE A 432 -16.65 -0.92 3.20
N ILE A 433 -15.82 0.11 3.01
CA ILE A 433 -15.71 0.86 1.76
C ILE A 433 -14.27 0.79 1.30
N VAL A 434 -14.04 0.26 0.11
CA VAL A 434 -12.73 0.25 -0.55
C VAL A 434 -12.74 1.25 -1.69
N ARG A 435 -11.71 2.08 -1.75
CA ARG A 435 -11.42 2.93 -2.91
C ARG A 435 -9.96 2.77 -3.30
N THR A 436 -9.71 2.53 -4.57
CA THR A 436 -8.37 2.62 -5.16
C THR A 436 -8.36 3.64 -6.30
N GLY A 437 -7.20 4.20 -6.61
CA GLY A 437 -7.03 5.18 -7.68
C GLY A 437 -5.69 5.89 -7.60
N VAL A 438 -5.44 6.85 -8.50
CA VAL A 438 -4.20 7.61 -8.59
C VAL A 438 -4.52 9.10 -8.54
N THR A 439 -4.76 9.61 -7.33
CA THR A 439 -5.09 11.02 -7.08
C THR A 439 -3.92 11.69 -6.38
N GLU A 440 -3.24 12.63 -7.03
CA GLU A 440 -2.05 13.29 -6.43
C GLU A 440 -2.42 14.36 -5.39
N ASP A 441 -3.47 15.14 -5.63
CA ASP A 441 -3.89 16.19 -4.71
C ASP A 441 -4.56 15.62 -3.45
N GLN A 442 -3.96 15.83 -2.29
CA GLN A 442 -4.45 15.30 -1.01
C GLN A 442 -5.78 15.93 -0.59
N SER A 443 -6.05 17.18 -0.94
CA SER A 443 -7.30 17.85 -0.60
C SER A 443 -8.46 17.28 -1.42
N LEU A 444 -8.21 17.00 -2.70
CA LEU A 444 -9.15 16.28 -3.58
C LEU A 444 -9.42 14.86 -3.07
N GLN A 445 -8.37 14.13 -2.68
CA GLN A 445 -8.54 12.79 -2.08
C GLN A 445 -9.48 12.85 -0.87
N ASN A 446 -9.19 13.74 0.08
CA ASN A 446 -9.95 13.87 1.32
C ASN A 446 -11.41 14.25 1.05
N LYS A 447 -11.64 15.19 0.13
CA LYS A 447 -12.99 15.61 -0.27
C LYS A 447 -13.78 14.45 -0.88
N ALA A 448 -13.22 13.82 -1.92
CA ALA A 448 -13.91 12.76 -2.66
C ALA A 448 -14.20 11.52 -1.79
N ILE A 449 -13.27 11.13 -0.94
CA ILE A 449 -13.45 9.99 -0.01
C ILE A 449 -14.49 10.34 1.05
N SER A 450 -14.48 11.58 1.59
CA SER A 450 -15.49 12.00 2.56
C SER A 450 -16.90 12.06 1.96
N ASP A 451 -17.03 12.53 0.72
CA ASP A 451 -18.31 12.53 0.01
C ASP A 451 -18.81 11.09 -0.24
N LEU A 452 -17.90 10.19 -0.63
CA LEU A 452 -18.25 8.77 -0.80
C LEU A 452 -18.75 8.16 0.50
N ILE A 453 -18.04 8.34 1.62
CA ILE A 453 -18.42 7.80 2.93
C ILE A 453 -19.79 8.36 3.35
N LYS A 454 -19.98 9.68 3.29
CA LYS A 454 -21.26 10.34 3.65
C LYS A 454 -22.41 9.84 2.80
N GLY A 455 -22.23 9.72 1.50
CA GLY A 455 -23.27 9.24 0.58
C GLY A 455 -23.63 7.76 0.81
N VAL A 456 -22.63 6.91 1.07
CA VAL A 456 -22.85 5.50 1.41
C VAL A 456 -23.61 5.38 2.74
N MET A 457 -23.20 6.15 3.75
CA MET A 457 -23.84 6.18 5.06
C MET A 457 -25.31 6.59 4.95
N ALA A 458 -25.61 7.65 4.19
CA ALA A 458 -26.98 8.11 3.98
C ALA A 458 -27.86 7.05 3.30
N ALA A 459 -27.29 6.34 2.30
CA ALA A 459 -28.01 5.31 1.55
C ALA A 459 -28.23 4.00 2.32
N THR A 460 -27.48 3.76 3.40
CA THR A 460 -27.54 2.53 4.21
C THR A 460 -28.21 2.71 5.58
N GLN A 461 -28.67 3.91 5.90
CA GLN A 461 -29.48 4.14 7.10
C GLN A 461 -30.88 3.58 6.89
N PRO A 462 -31.51 3.02 7.93
CA PRO A 462 -32.95 2.71 7.86
C PRO A 462 -33.71 3.98 7.48
N ALA A 463 -34.59 3.90 6.50
CA ALA A 463 -35.54 4.99 6.26
C ALA A 463 -36.25 5.29 7.58
N ASP A 464 -36.30 6.57 7.99
CA ASP A 464 -37.08 6.98 9.13
C ASP A 464 -38.54 6.49 8.95
N PRO A 465 -39.18 5.91 9.98
CA PRO A 465 -40.47 5.28 9.87
C PRO A 465 -41.59 6.26 9.51
#